data_f75258a6a201689cc2764a56ee1d2961
#
_entry.id   f75258a6a201689cc2764a56ee1d2961
#
_cell.length_a   1.000
_cell.length_b   1.000
_cell.length_c   1.000
_cell.angle_alpha   90.00
_cell.angle_beta   90.00
_cell.angle_gamma   90.00
#
_symmetry.space_group_name_H-M   'P 1'
#
loop_
_entity.id
_entity.type
_entity.pdbx_description
1 polymer ?
#
loop_
_entity_poly.entity_id
_entity_poly.type
_entity_poly.pdbx_seq_one_letter_code
_entity_poly.pdbx_strand_id
1 'polypeptide(L)'
;MIHILIIDDEDPIRNLLARMVELEGYQASKAADCRSALKMLNTQRFEVVLCDVFLPDGNGVNFIFDIHRIQPDAAVILLTAHGNIPDGVQAIKNGAFDYITKGDDNRKIIPTISRAIEESEKKKGKNDAPLTYSFQPVGGISLAHI
;
A
#
# COMPACT_ATOMS: atom_id res chain seq x y z
N MET A 1 1.37 15.75 2.11
CA MET A 1 0.45 15.06 3.04
C MET A 1 0.33 13.60 2.66
N ILE A 2 0.35 12.73 3.64
CA ILE A 2 0.21 11.29 3.41
C ILE A 2 -1.21 10.99 2.92
N HIS A 3 -1.31 10.28 1.82
CA HIS A 3 -2.59 9.94 1.21
C HIS A 3 -2.76 8.42 1.20
N ILE A 4 -3.87 7.96 1.76
CA ILE A 4 -4.17 6.54 1.90
C ILE A 4 -5.41 6.19 1.10
N LEU A 5 -5.30 5.14 0.27
CA LEU A 5 -6.43 4.61 -0.49
C LEU A 5 -7.03 3.44 0.26
N ILE A 6 -8.34 3.44 0.42
CA ILE A 6 -9.08 2.39 1.10
C ILE A 6 -9.99 1.70 0.10
N ILE A 7 -9.77 0.41 -0.12
CA ILE A 7 -10.51 -0.40 -1.09
C ILE A 7 -11.31 -1.46 -0.34
N ASP A 8 -12.61 -1.29 -0.26
CA ASP A 8 -13.50 -2.21 0.46
C ASP A 8 -14.91 -2.01 -0.10
N ASP A 9 -15.61 -3.09 -0.42
CA ASP A 9 -16.95 -3.00 -1.00
C ASP A 9 -18.04 -2.77 0.03
N GLU A 10 -17.74 -2.92 1.32
CA GLU A 10 -18.71 -2.69 2.39
C GLU A 10 -18.64 -1.25 2.87
N ASP A 11 -19.71 -0.49 2.58
CA ASP A 11 -19.75 0.94 2.90
C ASP A 11 -19.44 1.27 4.36
N PRO A 12 -20.05 0.59 5.36
CA PRO A 12 -19.76 0.93 6.76
C PRO A 12 -18.29 0.72 7.14
N ILE A 13 -17.67 -0.34 6.66
CA ILE A 13 -16.27 -0.64 6.97
C ILE A 13 -15.35 0.35 6.27
N ARG A 14 -15.61 0.60 4.98
CA ARG A 14 -14.84 1.55 4.20
C ARG A 14 -14.86 2.94 4.84
N ASN A 15 -16.03 3.39 5.27
CA ASN A 15 -16.19 4.70 5.90
C ASN A 15 -15.52 4.75 7.27
N LEU A 16 -15.60 3.67 8.05
CA LEU A 16 -14.93 3.58 9.34
C LEU A 16 -13.41 3.69 9.18
N LEU A 17 -12.86 2.94 8.25
CA LEU A 17 -11.41 2.97 7.99
C LEU A 17 -10.96 4.36 7.54
N ALA A 18 -11.73 4.99 6.65
CA ALA A 18 -11.42 6.34 6.21
C ALA A 18 -11.38 7.32 7.37
N ARG A 19 -12.38 7.23 8.27
CA ARG A 19 -12.42 8.10 9.44
C ARG A 19 -11.24 7.85 10.37
N MET A 20 -10.88 6.58 10.58
CA MET A 20 -9.73 6.23 11.42
C MET A 20 -8.44 6.89 10.92
N VAL A 21 -8.18 6.82 9.62
CA VAL A 21 -6.96 7.41 9.07
C VAL A 21 -7.02 8.94 9.05
N GLU A 22 -8.20 9.51 8.82
CA GLU A 22 -8.36 10.96 8.88
C GLU A 22 -8.12 11.51 10.28
N LEU A 23 -8.53 10.77 11.30
CA LEU A 23 -8.27 11.17 12.69
C LEU A 23 -6.80 11.19 13.04
N GLU A 24 -5.98 10.43 12.30
CA GLU A 24 -4.53 10.44 12.47
C GLU A 24 -3.85 11.56 11.65
N GLY A 25 -4.61 12.35 10.93
CA GLY A 25 -4.08 13.46 10.14
C GLY A 25 -3.75 13.08 8.70
N TYR A 26 -4.11 11.90 8.24
CA TYR A 26 -3.87 11.46 6.88
C TYR A 26 -5.05 11.80 5.98
N GLN A 27 -4.80 11.91 4.68
CA GLN A 27 -5.85 12.10 3.70
C GLN A 27 -6.34 10.72 3.24
N ALA A 28 -7.66 10.54 3.16
CA ALA A 28 -8.26 9.27 2.76
C ALA A 28 -8.98 9.41 1.43
N SER A 29 -8.80 8.43 0.55
CA SER A 29 -9.63 8.23 -0.63
C SER A 29 -10.25 6.84 -0.56
N LYS A 30 -11.43 6.68 -1.12
CA LYS A 30 -12.22 5.46 -0.98
C LYS A 30 -12.58 4.88 -2.34
N ALA A 31 -12.48 3.56 -2.46
CA ALA A 31 -12.90 2.83 -3.66
C ALA A 31 -13.66 1.58 -3.21
N ALA A 32 -14.70 1.23 -3.94
CA ALA A 32 -15.55 0.08 -3.60
C ALA A 32 -15.13 -1.20 -4.33
N ASP A 33 -14.28 -1.09 -5.34
CA ASP A 33 -13.88 -2.21 -6.18
C ASP A 33 -12.52 -1.95 -6.83
N CYS A 34 -12.00 -2.95 -7.53
CA CYS A 34 -10.71 -2.83 -8.21
C CYS A 34 -10.75 -1.77 -9.31
N ARG A 35 -11.83 -1.71 -10.05
CA ARG A 35 -11.97 -0.77 -11.17
C ARG A 35 -11.86 0.67 -10.70
N SER A 36 -12.60 1.03 -9.65
CA SER A 36 -12.55 2.38 -9.08
C SER A 36 -11.17 2.68 -8.53
N ALA A 37 -10.56 1.69 -7.86
CA ALA A 37 -9.22 1.84 -7.32
C ALA A 37 -8.19 2.10 -8.41
N LEU A 38 -8.27 1.39 -9.54
CA LEU A 38 -7.34 1.60 -10.65
C LEU A 38 -7.42 3.01 -11.20
N LYS A 39 -8.62 3.56 -11.31
CA LYS A 39 -8.80 4.95 -11.77
C LYS A 39 -8.08 5.92 -10.83
N MET A 40 -8.23 5.73 -9.53
CA MET A 40 -7.57 6.59 -8.55
C MET A 40 -6.05 6.42 -8.56
N LEU A 41 -5.58 5.18 -8.67
CA LEU A 41 -4.15 4.90 -8.73
C LEU A 41 -3.47 5.53 -9.94
N ASN A 42 -4.20 5.67 -11.04
CA ASN A 42 -3.67 6.29 -12.25
C ASN A 42 -3.67 7.82 -12.20
N THR A 43 -4.37 8.42 -11.25
CA THR A 43 -4.51 9.88 -11.18
C THR A 43 -3.97 10.52 -9.92
N GLN A 44 -3.76 9.74 -8.86
CA GLN A 44 -3.32 10.24 -7.57
C GLN A 44 -2.24 9.33 -7.00
N ARG A 45 -1.34 9.90 -6.20
CA ARG A 45 -0.30 9.16 -5.51
C ARG A 45 -0.79 8.75 -4.13
N PHE A 46 -0.50 7.50 -3.75
CA PHE A 46 -0.83 6.97 -2.42
C PHE A 46 0.41 6.36 -1.78
N GLU A 47 0.69 6.72 -0.53
CA GLU A 47 1.77 6.12 0.23
C GLU A 47 1.37 4.74 0.75
N VAL A 48 0.08 4.56 1.07
CA VAL A 48 -0.44 3.30 1.61
C VAL A 48 -1.76 2.98 0.94
N VAL A 49 -1.98 1.70 0.66
CA VAL A 49 -3.26 1.18 0.16
C VAL A 49 -3.75 0.11 1.12
N LEU A 50 -4.92 0.34 1.71
CA LEU A 50 -5.62 -0.67 2.49
C LEU A 50 -6.61 -1.36 1.54
N CYS A 51 -6.47 -2.67 1.38
CA CYS A 51 -7.24 -3.39 0.38
C CYS A 51 -7.89 -4.64 0.97
N ASP A 52 -9.19 -4.79 0.79
CA ASP A 52 -9.89 -6.01 1.15
C ASP A 52 -9.45 -7.14 0.21
N VAL A 53 -9.41 -8.35 0.75
CA VAL A 53 -9.08 -9.54 -0.06
C VAL A 53 -10.20 -9.85 -1.04
N PHE A 54 -11.46 -9.78 -0.60
CA PHE A 54 -12.61 -10.13 -1.44
C PHE A 54 -13.31 -8.88 -1.94
N LEU A 55 -13.21 -8.65 -3.25
CA LEU A 55 -13.84 -7.51 -3.90
C LEU A 55 -14.78 -8.02 -5.00
N PRO A 56 -15.81 -7.23 -5.38
CA PRO A 56 -16.80 -7.70 -6.36
C PRO A 56 -16.18 -8.09 -7.71
N ASP A 57 -15.10 -7.44 -8.10
CA ASP A 57 -14.48 -7.61 -9.41
C ASP A 57 -13.05 -8.14 -9.34
N GLY A 58 -12.65 -8.69 -8.18
CA GLY A 58 -11.30 -9.25 -8.10
C GLY A 58 -10.92 -9.69 -6.70
N ASN A 59 -9.69 -10.17 -6.59
CA ASN A 59 -9.10 -10.65 -5.35
C ASN A 59 -7.93 -9.75 -4.97
N GLY A 60 -7.96 -9.22 -3.75
CA GLY A 60 -6.92 -8.29 -3.28
C GLY A 60 -5.51 -8.85 -3.30
N VAL A 61 -5.37 -10.16 -3.04
CA VAL A 61 -4.05 -10.81 -3.06
C VAL A 61 -3.41 -10.69 -4.44
N ASN A 62 -4.20 -10.85 -5.50
CA ASN A 62 -3.72 -10.72 -6.87
C ASN A 62 -3.65 -9.26 -7.31
N PHE A 63 -4.50 -8.41 -6.76
CA PHE A 63 -4.54 -7.00 -7.13
C PHE A 63 -3.28 -6.25 -6.71
N ILE A 64 -2.49 -6.79 -5.79
CA ILE A 64 -1.21 -6.21 -5.39
C ILE A 64 -0.32 -5.97 -6.61
N PHE A 65 -0.31 -6.90 -7.56
CA PHE A 65 0.50 -6.77 -8.78
C PHE A 65 0.08 -5.54 -9.60
N ASP A 66 -1.23 -5.31 -9.71
CA ASP A 66 -1.74 -4.15 -10.45
C ASP A 66 -1.39 -2.84 -9.75
N ILE A 67 -1.51 -2.82 -8.43
CA ILE A 67 -1.16 -1.64 -7.64
C ILE A 67 0.32 -1.31 -7.83
N HIS A 68 1.20 -2.28 -7.67
CA HIS A 68 2.64 -2.07 -7.75
C HIS A 68 3.13 -1.79 -9.17
N ARG A 69 2.38 -2.23 -10.19
CA ARG A 69 2.71 -1.87 -11.57
C ARG A 69 2.54 -0.38 -11.80
N ILE A 70 1.52 0.22 -11.16
CA ILE A 70 1.22 1.65 -11.32
C ILE A 70 2.00 2.49 -10.30
N GLN A 71 2.06 2.04 -9.05
CA GLN A 71 2.74 2.75 -7.96
C GLN A 71 3.61 1.76 -7.18
N PRO A 72 4.84 1.52 -7.65
CA PRO A 72 5.71 0.51 -7.03
C PRO A 72 6.10 0.82 -5.57
N ASP A 73 6.05 2.08 -5.17
CA ASP A 73 6.44 2.48 -3.82
C ASP A 73 5.28 2.49 -2.82
N ALA A 74 4.06 2.29 -3.28
CA ALA A 74 2.91 2.23 -2.38
C ALA A 74 2.98 0.98 -1.51
N ALA A 75 2.80 1.13 -0.20
CA ALA A 75 2.75 -0.01 0.71
C ALA A 75 1.33 -0.55 0.74
N VAL A 76 1.15 -1.83 0.44
CA VAL A 76 -0.17 -2.45 0.40
C VAL A 76 -0.40 -3.26 1.66
N ILE A 77 -1.47 -2.97 2.37
CA ILE A 77 -1.91 -3.72 3.55
C ILE A 77 -3.22 -4.40 3.18
N LEU A 78 -3.25 -5.72 3.23
CA LEU A 78 -4.49 -6.45 2.97
C LEU A 78 -5.27 -6.63 4.25
N LEU A 79 -6.59 -6.41 4.16
CA LEU A 79 -7.52 -6.59 5.25
C LEU A 79 -8.53 -7.64 4.86
N THR A 80 -8.87 -8.56 5.77
CA THR A 80 -9.85 -9.60 5.50
C THR A 80 -10.67 -9.92 6.73
N ALA A 81 -11.95 -10.25 6.53
CA ALA A 81 -12.82 -10.68 7.60
C ALA A 81 -12.47 -12.10 8.07
N HIS A 82 -11.94 -12.90 7.15
CA HIS A 82 -11.60 -14.31 7.42
C HIS A 82 -10.20 -14.60 6.93
N GLY A 83 -9.21 -14.31 7.79
CA GLY A 83 -7.82 -14.55 7.46
C GLY A 83 -7.47 -16.04 7.50
N ASN A 84 -6.54 -16.44 6.63
CA ASN A 84 -5.94 -17.75 6.69
C ASN A 84 -4.47 -17.65 6.34
N ILE A 85 -3.69 -18.62 6.79
CA ILE A 85 -2.24 -18.62 6.62
C ILE A 85 -1.81 -18.65 5.16
N PRO A 86 -2.39 -19.53 4.30
CA PRO A 86 -1.98 -19.56 2.89
C PRO A 86 -2.18 -18.22 2.17
N ASP A 87 -3.31 -17.54 2.41
CA ASP A 87 -3.57 -16.23 1.79
C ASP A 87 -2.58 -15.19 2.29
N GLY A 88 -2.28 -15.21 3.60
CA GLY A 88 -1.30 -14.30 4.18
C GLY A 88 0.08 -14.49 3.59
N VAL A 89 0.52 -15.75 3.45
CA VAL A 89 1.82 -16.05 2.86
C VAL A 89 1.86 -15.59 1.41
N GLN A 90 0.81 -15.87 0.63
CA GLN A 90 0.77 -15.45 -0.77
C GLN A 90 0.76 -13.94 -0.91
N ALA A 91 0.03 -13.24 -0.02
CA ALA A 91 0.00 -11.78 -0.03
C ALA A 91 1.40 -11.19 0.14
N ILE A 92 2.14 -11.69 1.12
CA ILE A 92 3.50 -11.20 1.37
C ILE A 92 4.41 -11.52 0.19
N LYS A 93 4.30 -12.72 -0.39
CA LYS A 93 5.08 -13.09 -1.58
C LYS A 93 4.77 -12.18 -2.76
N ASN A 94 3.53 -11.75 -2.89
CA ASN A 94 3.10 -10.85 -3.97
C ASN A 94 3.54 -9.41 -3.75
N GLY A 95 4.05 -9.09 -2.55
CA GLY A 95 4.58 -7.76 -2.26
C GLY A 95 3.77 -6.94 -1.26
N ALA A 96 2.79 -7.54 -0.58
CA ALA A 96 2.07 -6.84 0.48
C ALA A 96 3.01 -6.50 1.63
N PHE A 97 2.79 -5.33 2.23
CA PHE A 97 3.51 -4.95 3.44
C PHE A 97 3.03 -5.77 4.64
N ASP A 98 1.72 -6.00 4.74
CA ASP A 98 1.14 -6.79 5.83
C ASP A 98 -0.22 -7.34 5.43
N TYR A 99 -0.73 -8.24 6.25
CA TYR A 99 -2.00 -8.93 6.07
C TYR A 99 -2.69 -9.00 7.43
N ILE A 100 -3.83 -8.33 7.58
CA ILE A 100 -4.50 -8.14 8.86
C ILE A 100 -5.93 -8.68 8.79
N THR A 101 -6.36 -9.40 9.84
CA THR A 101 -7.75 -9.84 9.97
C THR A 101 -8.56 -8.71 10.57
N LYS A 102 -9.64 -8.32 9.88
CA LYS A 102 -10.55 -7.27 10.34
C LYS A 102 -11.33 -7.73 11.58
N GLY A 103 -11.70 -6.78 12.41
CA GLY A 103 -12.55 -7.02 13.58
C GLY A 103 -11.78 -7.36 14.83
N ASP A 104 -11.00 -8.43 14.80
CA ASP A 104 -10.28 -8.88 15.98
C ASP A 104 -9.10 -7.99 16.33
N ASP A 105 -8.52 -7.32 15.32
CA ASP A 105 -7.28 -6.59 15.47
C ASP A 105 -7.31 -5.18 14.90
N ASN A 106 -8.45 -4.48 15.09
CA ASN A 106 -8.53 -3.08 14.67
C ASN A 106 -7.43 -2.23 15.29
N ARG A 107 -6.92 -2.62 16.45
CA ARG A 107 -5.83 -1.93 17.15
C ARG A 107 -4.51 -2.01 16.41
N LYS A 108 -4.35 -2.95 15.48
CA LYS A 108 -3.12 -3.09 14.70
C LYS A 108 -3.10 -2.21 13.46
N ILE A 109 -4.26 -1.73 13.01
CA ILE A 109 -4.37 -1.04 11.73
C ILE A 109 -3.52 0.23 11.70
N ILE A 110 -3.71 1.12 12.65
CA ILE A 110 -2.96 2.40 12.66
C ILE A 110 -1.45 2.19 12.87
N PRO A 111 -1.00 1.36 13.83
CA PRO A 111 0.44 1.10 13.94
C PRO A 111 1.05 0.48 12.68
N THR A 112 0.30 -0.41 11.99
CA THR A 112 0.78 -1.00 10.76
C THR A 112 0.88 0.05 9.64
N ILE A 113 -0.10 0.94 9.55
CA ILE A 113 -0.06 2.05 8.61
C ILE A 113 1.17 2.92 8.86
N SER A 114 1.46 3.23 10.12
CA SER A 114 2.63 4.04 10.47
C SER A 114 3.94 3.40 9.99
N ARG A 115 4.08 2.09 10.19
CA ARG A 115 5.26 1.35 9.71
C ARG A 115 5.31 1.33 8.18
N ALA A 116 4.15 1.18 7.53
CA ALA A 116 4.05 1.18 6.08
C ALA A 116 4.45 2.52 5.48
N ILE A 117 4.08 3.61 6.14
CA ILE A 117 4.47 4.96 5.70
C ILE A 117 6.00 5.11 5.77
N GLU A 118 6.61 4.66 6.86
CA GLU A 118 8.06 4.71 6.98
C GLU A 118 8.75 3.92 5.88
N GLU A 119 8.22 2.74 5.56
CA GLU A 119 8.77 1.90 4.50
C GLU A 119 8.64 2.58 3.13
N SER A 120 7.48 3.16 2.84
CA SER A 120 7.23 3.87 1.60
C SER A 120 8.17 5.07 1.44
N GLU A 121 8.39 5.82 2.51
CA GLU A 121 9.28 6.97 2.49
C GLU A 121 10.73 6.58 2.32
N LYS A 122 11.17 5.46 2.89
CA LYS A 122 12.50 4.93 2.67
C LYS A 122 12.74 4.57 1.21
N LYS A 123 11.76 3.91 0.57
CA LYS A 123 11.84 3.58 -0.85
C LYS A 123 11.92 4.84 -1.69
N LYS A 124 11.10 5.83 -1.37
CA LYS A 124 11.12 7.11 -2.06
C LYS A 124 12.47 7.81 -1.90
N GLY A 125 13.02 7.81 -0.69
CA GLY A 125 14.33 8.36 -0.42
C GLY A 125 15.42 7.69 -1.23
N LYS A 126 15.39 6.38 -1.33
CA LYS A 126 16.33 5.62 -2.16
C LYS A 126 16.19 5.97 -3.63
N ASN A 127 14.96 6.07 -4.11
CA ASN A 127 14.68 6.41 -5.50
C ASN A 127 15.08 7.84 -5.83
N ASP A 128 15.01 8.73 -4.84
CA ASP A 128 15.35 10.12 -4.98
C ASP A 128 16.82 10.39 -4.62
N ALA A 129 17.58 9.37 -4.25
CA ALA A 129 18.98 9.51 -3.88
C ALA A 129 19.74 10.20 -5.01
N PRO A 130 20.60 11.17 -4.68
CA PRO A 130 21.32 11.89 -5.70
C PRO A 130 22.10 10.94 -6.59
N LEU A 131 21.96 11.12 -7.85
CA LEU A 131 22.71 10.35 -8.84
C LEU A 131 24.13 10.84 -8.93
N THR A 132 24.48 11.69 -8.02
CA THR A 132 25.82 12.17 -7.90
C THR A 132 26.65 11.16 -7.20
N TYR A 133 26.76 10.49 -7.26
CA TYR A 133 27.19 9.58 -6.58
C TYR A 133 27.48 8.40 -7.19
N SER A 134 27.21 9.00 -7.70
CA SER A 134 27.41 8.32 -8.26
C SER A 134 27.65 7.65 -8.80
N PHE A 135 27.52 7.66 -9.03
CA PHE A 135 27.98 7.03 -9.47
C PHE A 135 28.22 6.56 -9.68
N GLN A 136 28.26 6.55 -9.88
CA GLN A 136 28.85 6.01 -10.17
C GLN A 136 29.00 5.39 -10.41
N PRO A 137 29.17 5.54 -10.69
CA PRO A 137 29.75 4.87 -11.02
C PRO A 137 30.01 4.19 -11.11
N VAL A 138 30.00 4.46 -11.28
CA VAL A 138 30.63 3.88 -11.43
C VAL A 138 30.97 3.29 -11.59
N GLY A 139 30.89 3.68 -11.74
CA GLY A 139 31.49 3.28 -11.87
C GLY A 139 31.55 3.08 -11.84
N GLY A 140 31.50 3.61 -11.84
CA GLY A 140 31.90 3.46 -11.73
C GLY A 140 31.66 3.51 -11.55
N ILE A 141 31.56 3.89 -11.57
CA ILE A 141 31.84 3.81 -11.38
C ILE A 141 31.61 3.91 -11.14
N SER A 142 31.28 4.49 -11.38
CA SER A 142 31.59 4.52 -11.17
C SER A 142 31.40 4.54 -10.97
N LEU A 143 31.18 5.07 -11.14
CA LEU A 143 31.61 5.03 -10.97
C LEU A 143 31.36 4.92 -10.76
N ALA A 144 31.10 5.54 -11.18
CA ALA A 144 31.40 5.38 -11.08
C ALA A 144 31.26 5.06 -10.89
N HIS A 145 30.79 5.52 -10.78
CA HIS A 145 31.27 5.14 -10.58
C HIS A 145 31.23 4.90 -10.52
N ILE A 146 31.06 5.46 -11.12
CA ILE A 146 31.47 5.19 -11.15
C ILE A 146 31.63 4.66 -11.03
#